data_26ff643746294bc1fc2d785b788e6f96
#
_entry.id   26ff643746294bc1fc2d785b788e6f96
#
_cell.length_a   1.000
_cell.length_b   1.000
_cell.length_c   1.000
_cell.angle_alpha   90.00
_cell.angle_beta   90.00
_cell.angle_gamma   90.00
#
_symmetry.space_group_name_H-M   'P 1'
#
loop_
_entity.id
_entity.type
_entity.pdbx_description
1 polymer ?
#
loop_
_entity_poly.entity_id
_entity_poly.type
_entity_poly.pdbx_seq_one_letter_code
_entity_poly.pdbx_strand_id
1 'polypeptide(L)'
;MDQKTERKPVRLSTIKKMYEAGEPIVMLTCYDATFSSVEDEAGVDIKLIGDSLGMVMQGRETTLPVTIDDMVYHTACVARGNKYGLVLADMNFGSYLVNEDEAVANAVKLMQAGAHMVKFEGGTEVCPLARRLTAMGIPVCGHVG
;
A
#
# COMPACT_ATOMS: atom_id res chain seq x y z
N MET A 1 31.92 19.62 1.50
CA MET A 1 30.58 19.77 0.86
C MET A 1 30.12 18.35 0.54
N ASP A 2 29.34 17.76 1.44
CA ASP A 2 28.77 16.43 1.18
C ASP A 2 27.77 16.57 0.04
N GLN A 3 28.04 15.92 -1.09
CA GLN A 3 27.02 15.70 -2.12
C GLN A 3 25.95 14.80 -1.47
N LYS A 4 24.87 15.39 -0.95
CA LYS A 4 23.66 14.65 -0.66
C LYS A 4 23.25 14.00 -1.97
N THR A 5 23.54 12.72 -2.12
CA THR A 5 23.04 11.90 -3.23
C THR A 5 21.53 12.06 -3.21
N GLU A 6 20.96 12.66 -4.25
CA GLU A 6 19.53 12.91 -4.36
C GLU A 6 18.78 11.56 -4.28
N ARG A 7 17.95 11.39 -3.23
CA ARG A 7 17.20 10.16 -3.02
C ARG A 7 16.26 9.94 -4.21
N LYS A 8 16.31 8.76 -4.81
CA LYS A 8 15.43 8.38 -5.91
C LYS A 8 14.15 7.72 -5.37
N PRO A 9 13.01 7.87 -6.07
CA PRO A 9 11.78 7.18 -5.71
C PRO A 9 11.97 5.66 -5.69
N VAL A 10 11.46 5.05 -4.62
CA VAL A 10 11.44 3.60 -4.45
C VAL A 10 10.38 3.00 -5.38
N ARG A 11 10.78 2.01 -6.15
CA ARG A 11 9.92 1.27 -7.09
C ARG A 11 9.99 -0.22 -6.77
N LEU A 12 9.11 -1.01 -7.35
CA LEU A 12 9.16 -2.48 -7.23
C LEU A 12 10.55 -3.05 -7.58
N SER A 13 11.17 -2.53 -8.63
CA SER A 13 12.52 -2.92 -9.01
C SER A 13 13.58 -2.55 -7.96
N THR A 14 13.36 -1.49 -7.19
CA THR A 14 14.22 -1.11 -6.06
C THR A 14 14.06 -2.12 -4.93
N ILE A 15 12.83 -2.43 -4.53
CA ILE A 15 12.52 -3.43 -3.49
C ILE A 15 13.12 -4.79 -3.84
N LYS A 16 12.98 -5.21 -5.10
CA LYS A 16 13.58 -6.47 -5.57
C LYS A 16 15.10 -6.48 -5.42
N LYS A 17 15.77 -5.40 -5.80
CA LYS A 17 17.24 -5.28 -5.68
C LYS A 17 17.70 -5.28 -4.22
N MET A 18 16.98 -4.59 -3.33
CA MET A 18 17.26 -4.60 -1.88
C MET A 18 17.14 -6.02 -1.34
N TYR A 19 16.06 -6.74 -1.69
CA TYR A 19 15.88 -8.13 -1.29
C TYR A 19 17.03 -9.04 -1.78
N GLU A 20 17.39 -8.93 -3.06
CA GLU A 20 18.50 -9.71 -3.66
C GLU A 20 19.86 -9.39 -3.04
N ALA A 21 20.06 -8.17 -2.57
CA ALA A 21 21.28 -7.71 -1.89
C ALA A 21 21.29 -8.02 -0.38
N GLY A 22 20.18 -8.53 0.19
CA GLY A 22 20.02 -8.72 1.63
C GLY A 22 19.93 -7.41 2.42
N GLU A 23 19.55 -6.31 1.78
CA GLU A 23 19.33 -5.00 2.41
C GLU A 23 17.97 -4.97 3.11
N PRO A 24 17.90 -4.47 4.36
CA PRO A 24 16.63 -4.31 5.07
C PRO A 24 15.70 -3.35 4.33
N ILE A 25 14.41 -3.73 4.23
CA ILE A 25 13.35 -2.90 3.67
C ILE A 25 12.52 -2.35 4.83
N VAL A 26 12.48 -1.03 4.97
CA VAL A 26 11.71 -0.36 6.03
C VAL A 26 10.31 -0.05 5.55
N MET A 27 9.31 -0.64 6.21
CA MET A 27 7.89 -0.37 5.96
C MET A 27 7.22 0.13 7.23
N LEU A 28 6.53 1.27 7.12
CA LEU A 28 5.72 1.84 8.20
C LEU A 28 4.30 2.12 7.71
N THR A 29 3.35 2.11 8.66
CA THR A 29 1.98 2.56 8.37
C THR A 29 1.92 4.08 8.28
N CYS A 30 1.18 4.57 7.27
CA CYS A 30 1.04 5.98 6.99
C CYS A 30 -0.40 6.30 6.59
N TYR A 31 -1.00 7.38 7.12
CA TYR A 31 -2.42 7.65 6.90
C TYR A 31 -2.73 9.08 6.44
N ASP A 32 -1.74 9.97 6.38
CA ASP A 32 -1.91 11.36 5.95
C ASP A 32 -0.68 11.93 5.24
N ALA A 33 -0.83 13.13 4.67
CA ALA A 33 0.21 13.78 3.88
C ALA A 33 1.38 14.28 4.74
N THR A 34 1.14 14.68 5.98
CA THR A 34 2.18 15.20 6.89
C THR A 34 3.12 14.07 7.29
N PHE A 35 2.56 12.96 7.82
CA PHE A 35 3.37 11.78 8.15
C PHE A 35 4.07 11.21 6.93
N SER A 36 3.40 11.19 5.77
CA SER A 36 4.04 10.76 4.52
C SER A 36 5.31 11.55 4.20
N SER A 37 5.29 12.88 4.40
CA SER A 37 6.48 13.72 4.20
C SER A 37 7.57 13.44 5.24
N VAL A 38 7.19 13.26 6.51
CA VAL A 38 8.14 12.93 7.60
C VAL A 38 8.81 11.57 7.36
N GLU A 39 8.05 10.59 6.91
CA GLU A 39 8.57 9.26 6.57
C GLU A 39 9.52 9.30 5.37
N ASP A 40 9.27 10.18 4.40
CA ASP A 40 10.22 10.43 3.30
C ASP A 40 11.55 10.97 3.82
N GLU A 41 11.51 11.92 4.75
CA GLU A 41 12.72 12.48 5.37
C GLU A 41 13.46 11.45 6.22
N ALA A 42 12.72 10.56 6.89
CA ALA A 42 13.26 9.46 7.68
C ALA A 42 13.85 8.31 6.85
N GLY A 43 13.57 8.26 5.56
CA GLY A 43 14.12 7.23 4.69
C GLY A 43 13.27 5.96 4.55
N VAL A 44 12.00 5.99 4.94
CA VAL A 44 11.08 4.84 4.83
C VAL A 44 10.91 4.42 3.35
N ASP A 45 11.00 3.12 3.09
CA ASP A 45 10.93 2.58 1.72
C ASP A 45 9.50 2.31 1.27
N ILE A 46 8.65 1.79 2.15
CA ILE A 46 7.25 1.47 1.85
C ILE A 46 6.34 2.13 2.88
N LYS A 47 5.34 2.86 2.40
CA LYS A 47 4.28 3.48 3.20
C LYS A 47 3.02 2.65 3.07
N LEU A 48 2.60 2.01 4.14
CA LEU A 48 1.43 1.14 4.17
C LEU A 48 0.20 1.93 4.64
N ILE A 49 -0.79 2.03 3.80
CA ILE A 49 -2.13 2.44 4.19
C ILE A 49 -2.89 1.16 4.56
N GLY A 50 -2.87 0.83 5.86
CA GLY A 50 -3.53 -0.35 6.40
C GLY A 50 -4.99 -0.08 6.78
N ASP A 51 -5.85 -1.10 6.73
CA ASP A 51 -7.22 -1.00 7.23
C ASP A 51 -7.27 -0.79 8.76
N SER A 52 -6.13 -1.00 9.44
CA SER A 52 -5.92 -0.56 10.84
C SER A 52 -6.19 0.93 11.07
N LEU A 53 -6.30 1.76 10.00
CA LEU A 53 -6.79 3.14 10.09
C LEU A 53 -8.15 3.24 10.79
N GLY A 54 -8.99 2.22 10.68
CA GLY A 54 -10.27 2.14 11.40
C GLY A 54 -10.11 2.25 12.91
N MET A 55 -9.05 1.64 13.44
CA MET A 55 -8.76 1.67 14.88
C MET A 55 -7.97 2.91 15.28
N VAL A 56 -6.87 3.20 14.58
CA VAL A 56 -5.91 4.23 15.00
C VAL A 56 -6.27 5.65 14.57
N MET A 57 -7.05 5.81 13.49
CA MET A 57 -7.46 7.11 12.97
C MET A 57 -8.93 7.40 13.22
N GLN A 58 -9.81 6.39 13.09
CA GLN A 58 -11.25 6.54 13.23
C GLN A 58 -11.76 6.21 14.64
N GLY A 59 -10.91 5.62 15.51
CA GLY A 59 -11.26 5.24 16.89
C GLY A 59 -12.24 4.07 17.00
N ARG A 60 -12.33 3.23 15.97
CA ARG A 60 -13.19 2.03 15.96
C ARG A 60 -12.54 0.90 16.78
N GLU A 61 -13.34 -0.03 17.28
CA GLU A 61 -12.85 -1.20 18.02
C GLU A 61 -12.21 -2.25 17.11
N THR A 62 -12.60 -2.31 15.83
CA THR A 62 -12.10 -3.28 14.84
C THR A 62 -11.92 -2.63 13.47
N THR A 63 -11.27 -3.33 12.55
CA THR A 63 -11.09 -2.90 11.16
C THR A 63 -12.30 -3.23 10.27
N LEU A 64 -13.22 -4.10 10.71
CA LEU A 64 -14.36 -4.59 9.91
C LEU A 64 -15.24 -3.48 9.28
N PRO A 65 -15.51 -2.35 9.98
CA PRO A 65 -16.34 -1.29 9.42
C PRO A 65 -15.63 -0.36 8.44
N VAL A 66 -14.32 -0.55 8.18
CA VAL A 66 -13.58 0.28 7.24
C VAL A 66 -14.09 0.04 5.82
N THR A 67 -14.42 1.11 5.13
CA THR A 67 -14.90 1.07 3.75
C THR A 67 -13.77 1.25 2.74
N ILE A 68 -14.02 0.84 1.49
CA ILE A 68 -13.07 1.10 0.41
C ILE A 68 -12.89 2.62 0.17
N ASP A 69 -13.90 3.42 0.42
CA ASP A 69 -13.81 4.87 0.27
C ASP A 69 -12.93 5.50 1.35
N ASP A 70 -12.93 4.97 2.58
CA ASP A 70 -11.95 5.34 3.62
C ASP A 70 -10.52 5.05 3.15
N MET A 71 -10.30 3.85 2.61
CA MET A 71 -8.99 3.45 2.09
C MET A 71 -8.53 4.35 0.94
N VAL A 72 -9.42 4.67 0.00
CA VAL A 72 -9.16 5.59 -1.12
C VAL A 72 -8.81 6.99 -0.62
N TYR A 73 -9.57 7.51 0.36
CA TYR A 73 -9.30 8.83 0.95
C TYR A 73 -7.91 8.92 1.57
N HIS A 74 -7.56 7.98 2.45
CA HIS A 74 -6.27 7.97 3.12
C HIS A 74 -5.11 7.69 2.14
N THR A 75 -5.30 6.81 1.16
CA THR A 75 -4.31 6.58 0.09
C THR A 75 -4.02 7.86 -0.68
N ALA A 76 -5.05 8.63 -1.06
CA ALA A 76 -4.87 9.90 -1.75
C ALA A 76 -4.15 10.94 -0.87
N CYS A 77 -4.41 10.98 0.43
CA CYS A 77 -3.70 11.86 1.36
C CYS A 77 -2.20 11.51 1.43
N VAL A 78 -1.87 10.24 1.63
CA VAL A 78 -0.48 9.76 1.68
C VAL A 78 0.24 10.02 0.37
N ALA A 79 -0.39 9.71 -0.78
CA ALA A 79 0.19 9.91 -2.10
C ALA A 79 0.56 11.38 -2.38
N ARG A 80 -0.24 12.34 -1.91
CA ARG A 80 0.07 13.79 -2.06
C ARG A 80 1.29 14.22 -1.26
N GLY A 81 1.55 13.62 -0.10
CA GLY A 81 2.74 13.90 0.72
C GLY A 81 3.97 13.10 0.31
N ASN A 82 3.81 12.08 -0.52
CA ASN A 82 4.86 11.13 -0.90
C ASN A 82 5.72 11.63 -2.06
N LYS A 83 7.04 11.60 -1.88
CA LYS A 83 8.03 11.89 -2.93
C LYS A 83 8.86 10.66 -3.31
N TYR A 84 9.18 9.82 -2.34
CA TYR A 84 10.18 8.78 -2.50
C TYR A 84 9.69 7.37 -2.18
N GLY A 85 8.84 7.20 -1.15
CA GLY A 85 8.39 5.89 -0.71
C GLY A 85 7.48 5.19 -1.73
N LEU A 86 7.45 3.87 -1.72
CA LEU A 86 6.44 3.09 -2.44
C LEU A 86 5.14 3.09 -1.63
N VAL A 87 4.04 3.52 -2.23
CA VAL A 87 2.72 3.58 -1.60
C VAL A 87 2.03 2.24 -1.77
N LEU A 88 1.76 1.56 -0.65
CA LEU A 88 1.09 0.26 -0.59
C LEU A 88 -0.25 0.43 0.13
N ALA A 89 -1.36 0.08 -0.51
CA ALA A 89 -2.70 0.20 0.06
C ALA A 89 -3.34 -1.15 0.30
N ASP A 90 -3.86 -1.37 1.53
CA ASP A 90 -4.66 -2.56 1.83
C ASP A 90 -6.00 -2.52 1.10
N MET A 91 -6.44 -3.67 0.66
CA MET A 91 -7.84 -3.94 0.36
C MET A 91 -8.51 -4.37 1.67
N ASN A 92 -9.42 -3.55 2.17
CA ASN A 92 -10.10 -3.79 3.44
C ASN A 92 -11.02 -5.01 3.40
N PHE A 93 -11.42 -5.50 4.57
CA PHE A 93 -12.33 -6.64 4.70
C PHE A 93 -13.58 -6.47 3.82
N GLY A 94 -13.90 -7.52 3.07
CA GLY A 94 -15.05 -7.56 2.14
C GLY A 94 -14.79 -6.95 0.78
N SER A 95 -13.80 -6.06 0.61
CA SER A 95 -13.56 -5.37 -0.67
C SER A 95 -12.99 -6.26 -1.78
N TYR A 96 -12.53 -7.47 -1.44
CA TYR A 96 -11.95 -8.43 -2.39
C TYR A 96 -12.48 -9.87 -2.23
N LEU A 97 -13.40 -10.10 -1.27
CA LEU A 97 -13.87 -11.45 -0.92
C LEU A 97 -15.20 -11.82 -1.59
N VAL A 98 -16.01 -10.84 -2.01
CA VAL A 98 -17.37 -11.06 -2.49
C VAL A 98 -17.36 -11.61 -3.92
N ASN A 99 -16.69 -10.93 -4.83
CA ASN A 99 -16.47 -11.40 -6.19
C ASN A 99 -15.24 -10.73 -6.81
N GLU A 100 -14.66 -11.36 -7.83
CA GLU A 100 -13.42 -10.89 -8.47
C GLU A 100 -13.59 -9.56 -9.23
N ASP A 101 -14.73 -9.30 -9.86
CA ASP A 101 -14.94 -8.08 -10.64
C ASP A 101 -15.01 -6.85 -9.73
N GLU A 102 -15.67 -6.99 -8.59
CA GLU A 102 -15.70 -5.95 -7.56
C GLU A 102 -14.31 -5.75 -6.94
N ALA A 103 -13.58 -6.84 -6.67
CA ALA A 103 -12.22 -6.77 -6.17
C ALA A 103 -11.29 -6.02 -7.13
N VAL A 104 -11.38 -6.30 -8.43
CA VAL A 104 -10.62 -5.58 -9.47
C VAL A 104 -11.01 -4.10 -9.49
N ALA A 105 -12.30 -3.77 -9.45
CA ALA A 105 -12.77 -2.39 -9.44
C ALA A 105 -12.26 -1.63 -8.21
N ASN A 106 -12.23 -2.26 -7.03
CA ASN A 106 -11.71 -1.67 -5.80
C ASN A 106 -10.19 -1.48 -5.85
N ALA A 107 -9.44 -2.45 -6.37
CA ALA A 107 -8.00 -2.29 -6.61
C ALA A 107 -7.70 -1.12 -7.56
N VAL A 108 -8.49 -0.97 -8.64
CA VAL A 108 -8.35 0.16 -9.56
C VAL A 108 -8.57 1.50 -8.85
N LYS A 109 -9.59 1.62 -7.97
CA LYS A 109 -9.81 2.85 -7.18
C LYS A 109 -8.59 3.21 -6.32
N LEU A 110 -7.98 2.23 -5.66
CA LEU A 110 -6.77 2.46 -4.86
C LEU A 110 -5.58 2.91 -5.72
N MET A 111 -5.37 2.29 -6.88
CA MET A 111 -4.34 2.72 -7.84
C MET A 111 -4.59 4.14 -8.34
N GLN A 112 -5.83 4.49 -8.66
CA GLN A 112 -6.23 5.84 -9.07
C GLN A 112 -6.04 6.88 -7.95
N ALA A 113 -6.15 6.47 -6.69
CA ALA A 113 -5.87 7.32 -5.53
C ALA A 113 -4.37 7.57 -5.32
N GLY A 114 -3.50 6.86 -6.03
CA GLY A 114 -2.04 7.03 -5.99
C GLY A 114 -1.27 5.88 -5.34
N ALA A 115 -1.92 4.73 -5.07
CA ALA A 115 -1.19 3.53 -4.69
C ALA A 115 -0.29 3.05 -5.83
N HIS A 116 0.86 2.49 -5.48
CA HIS A 116 1.78 1.83 -6.40
C HIS A 116 1.59 0.30 -6.39
N MET A 117 0.94 -0.22 -5.37
CA MET A 117 0.71 -1.64 -5.12
C MET A 117 -0.50 -1.78 -4.20
N VAL A 118 -1.25 -2.87 -4.33
CA VAL A 118 -2.31 -3.24 -3.39
C VAL A 118 -1.89 -4.43 -2.54
N LYS A 119 -2.41 -4.49 -1.31
CA LYS A 119 -2.18 -5.63 -0.42
C LYS A 119 -3.53 -6.26 -0.06
N PHE A 120 -3.56 -7.58 0.05
CA PHE A 120 -4.65 -8.35 0.63
C PHE A 120 -4.12 -9.66 1.19
N GLU A 121 -4.92 -10.33 1.98
CA GLU A 121 -4.53 -11.54 2.68
C GLU A 121 -5.47 -12.70 2.38
N GLY A 122 -4.92 -13.90 2.52
CA GLY A 122 -5.61 -15.16 2.31
C GLY A 122 -4.65 -16.24 1.81
N GLY A 123 -5.19 -17.44 1.68
CA GLY A 123 -4.46 -18.59 1.17
C GLY A 123 -4.60 -18.76 -0.35
N THR A 124 -4.77 -20.02 -0.75
CA THR A 124 -4.88 -20.39 -2.17
C THR A 124 -6.13 -19.82 -2.85
N GLU A 125 -7.17 -19.52 -2.09
CA GLU A 125 -8.45 -19.00 -2.55
C GLU A 125 -8.34 -17.59 -3.16
N VAL A 126 -7.34 -16.78 -2.76
CA VAL A 126 -7.12 -15.44 -3.31
C VAL A 126 -6.08 -15.41 -4.44
N CYS A 127 -5.43 -16.55 -4.73
CA CYS A 127 -4.46 -16.63 -5.81
C CYS A 127 -5.02 -16.29 -7.22
N PRO A 128 -6.26 -16.66 -7.58
CA PRO A 128 -6.84 -16.26 -8.87
C PRO A 128 -6.92 -14.74 -9.01
N LEU A 129 -7.38 -14.04 -7.96
CA LEU A 129 -7.42 -12.57 -7.94
C LEU A 129 -6.02 -11.96 -8.08
N ALA A 130 -5.03 -12.48 -7.35
CA ALA A 130 -3.65 -12.01 -7.46
C ALA A 130 -3.11 -12.12 -8.89
N ARG A 131 -3.37 -13.25 -9.56
CA ARG A 131 -3.00 -13.45 -10.98
C ARG A 131 -3.70 -12.47 -11.89
N ARG A 132 -5.00 -12.26 -11.70
CA ARG A 132 -5.80 -11.36 -12.53
C ARG A 132 -5.28 -9.91 -12.40
N LEU A 133 -5.07 -9.42 -11.19
CA LEU A 133 -4.55 -8.07 -10.94
C LEU A 133 -3.14 -7.89 -11.54
N THR A 134 -2.24 -8.83 -11.30
CA THR A 134 -0.87 -8.74 -11.84
C THR A 134 -0.83 -8.83 -13.36
N ALA A 135 -1.69 -9.63 -13.99
CA ALA A 135 -1.84 -9.66 -15.44
C ALA A 135 -2.35 -8.34 -16.03
N MET A 136 -3.09 -7.56 -15.24
CA MET A 136 -3.55 -6.21 -15.60
C MET A 136 -2.52 -5.11 -15.30
N GLY A 137 -1.35 -5.46 -14.75
CA GLY A 137 -0.30 -4.53 -14.39
C GLY A 137 -0.48 -3.88 -13.01
N ILE A 138 -1.39 -4.39 -12.17
CA ILE A 138 -1.55 -3.95 -10.77
C ILE A 138 -0.67 -4.83 -9.88
N PRO A 139 0.39 -4.28 -9.26
CA PRO A 139 1.23 -5.05 -8.36
C PRO A 139 0.48 -5.46 -7.10
N VAL A 140 0.78 -6.66 -6.61
CA VAL A 140 0.13 -7.25 -5.44
C VAL A 140 1.17 -7.63 -4.39
N CYS A 141 0.92 -7.26 -3.15
CA CYS A 141 1.60 -7.76 -1.95
C CYS A 141 0.67 -8.75 -1.25
N GLY A 142 1.04 -10.02 -1.22
CA GLY A 142 0.28 -11.05 -0.50
C GLY A 142 0.69 -11.11 0.97
N HIS A 143 -0.29 -11.14 1.88
CA HIS A 143 -0.07 -11.39 3.29
C HIS A 143 -0.50 -12.82 3.63
N VAL A 144 0.40 -13.60 4.14
CA VAL A 144 0.22 -15.06 4.35
C VAL A 144 0.28 -15.47 5.82
N GLY A 145 0.00 -14.54 6.70
CA GLY A 145 -0.08 -14.77 8.15
C GLY A 145 1.09 -14.24 8.93
#